data_942eb30c282179d8ddcaa2075c62e0f4
#
_entry.id   942eb30c282179d8ddcaa2075c62e0f4
#
_cell.length_a   1.000
_cell.length_b   1.000
_cell.length_c   1.000
_cell.angle_alpha   90.00
_cell.angle_beta   90.00
_cell.angle_gamma   90.00
#
_symmetry.space_group_name_H-M   'P 1'
#
loop_
_entity.id
_entity.type
_entity.pdbx_description
1 polymer ?
#
loop_
_entity_poly.entity_id
_entity_poly.type
_entity_poly.pdbx_seq_one_letter_code
_entity_poly.pdbx_strand_id
1 'polypeptide(L)'
;MPNKTEQKYFFSIQPYWSCLEKDQHLTTDRVSITHFHWNQEELECVPGNGQVGIMLSGPEAFQGFCYGVLDAKGSIPLHGLTDGYFMRFSPGTFSQICNIPANLIPAEGLDLRDVFSPSQVEEMRCAIGKPDPGTALLQMIGAWSESPDSRTCSRERSLVEEVTQLIWERQGNIRVRDLEEKTMYSSRYIQSVVGSQVGVAPKQLCAQIRFQQALFLLCRYPQITLSQVAQILGYSDQAHFSREFKRFSGISPTIYQKK
;
A
#
# COMPACT_ATOMS: atom_id res chain seq x y z
N MET A 1 -11.58 17.36 -14.10
CA MET A 1 -10.84 16.10 -13.90
C MET A 1 -9.85 16.34 -12.79
N PRO A 2 -9.73 15.50 -11.77
CA PRO A 2 -8.73 15.70 -10.73
C PRO A 2 -7.34 15.60 -11.32
N ASN A 3 -6.42 16.39 -10.77
CA ASN A 3 -5.04 16.46 -11.22
C ASN A 3 -4.40 15.06 -11.12
N LYS A 4 -3.69 14.59 -12.17
CA LYS A 4 -3.09 13.25 -12.24
C LYS A 4 -2.22 12.90 -11.01
N THR A 5 -1.71 13.90 -10.31
CA THR A 5 -0.90 13.74 -9.10
C THR A 5 -1.73 13.33 -7.88
N GLU A 6 -2.97 13.80 -7.73
CA GLU A 6 -3.83 13.45 -6.60
C GLU A 6 -4.38 12.01 -6.67
N GLN A 7 -4.37 11.38 -7.84
CA GLN A 7 -4.88 10.02 -8.03
C GLN A 7 -3.91 8.91 -7.62
N LYS A 8 -2.65 9.23 -7.36
CA LYS A 8 -1.62 8.23 -7.02
C LYS A 8 -1.60 7.83 -5.54
N TYR A 9 -2.39 8.47 -4.68
CA TYR A 9 -2.36 8.21 -3.24
C TYR A 9 -3.44 7.20 -2.84
N PHE A 10 -3.03 6.19 -2.10
CA PHE A 10 -3.94 5.25 -1.48
C PHE A 10 -4.64 5.92 -0.30
N PHE A 11 -5.95 6.04 -0.39
CA PHE A 11 -6.76 6.58 0.69
C PHE A 11 -6.88 5.57 1.82
N SER A 12 -6.62 6.04 3.02
CA SER A 12 -7.00 5.31 4.24
C SER A 12 -8.50 5.47 4.47
N ILE A 13 -9.16 4.48 5.05
CA ILE A 13 -10.54 4.64 5.51
C ILE A 13 -10.53 5.62 6.67
N GLN A 14 -11.02 6.79 6.43
CA GLN A 14 -11.05 7.88 7.34
C GLN A 14 -11.93 7.53 8.47
N PRO A 15 -12.41 7.01 9.27
CA PRO A 15 -12.57 7.19 10.71
C PRO A 15 -11.54 6.46 11.55
N TYR A 16 -10.80 5.51 10.99
CA TYR A 16 -9.83 4.73 11.75
C TYR A 16 -8.42 5.35 11.77
N TRP A 17 -8.18 6.32 10.87
CA TRP A 17 -6.92 7.06 10.78
C TRP A 17 -7.02 8.51 11.28
N SER A 18 -8.16 8.89 11.89
CA SER A 18 -8.30 10.20 12.55
C SER A 18 -7.37 10.39 13.75
N CYS A 19 -6.72 9.33 14.20
CA CYS A 19 -5.67 9.38 15.22
C CYS A 19 -4.30 9.76 14.65
N LEU A 20 -4.12 9.80 13.33
CA LEU A 20 -2.90 10.34 12.73
C LEU A 20 -3.00 11.85 12.80
N GLU A 21 -2.33 12.46 13.75
CA GLU A 21 -2.10 13.90 13.73
C GLU A 21 -1.43 14.24 12.40
N LYS A 22 -1.94 15.29 11.75
CA LYS A 22 -1.58 15.67 10.37
C LYS A 22 -0.14 16.18 10.20
N ASP A 23 0.69 16.00 11.20
CA ASP A 23 2.03 16.55 11.23
C ASP A 23 3.00 15.63 10.49
N GLN A 24 3.41 16.09 9.32
CA GLN A 24 4.44 15.54 8.44
C GLN A 24 4.05 14.27 7.65
N HIS A 25 3.22 14.48 6.63
CA HIS A 25 3.02 13.49 5.58
C HIS A 25 3.90 13.84 4.37
N LEU A 26 4.98 13.09 4.20
CA LEU A 26 5.85 13.19 3.02
C LEU A 26 5.48 12.09 2.03
N THR A 27 5.29 12.46 0.77
CA THR A 27 4.85 11.50 -0.24
C THR A 27 5.58 11.70 -1.56
N THR A 28 6.07 10.60 -2.10
CA THR A 28 6.54 10.48 -3.49
C THR A 28 5.58 9.57 -4.26
N ASP A 29 5.82 9.40 -5.56
CA ASP A 29 5.08 8.45 -6.40
C ASP A 29 5.18 7.01 -5.90
N ARG A 30 6.19 6.69 -5.11
CA ARG A 30 6.60 5.32 -4.77
C ARG A 30 6.47 5.01 -3.28
N VAL A 31 6.70 5.98 -2.41
CA VAL A 31 6.72 5.80 -0.95
C VAL A 31 6.03 6.96 -0.28
N SER A 32 5.21 6.66 0.73
CA SER A 32 4.67 7.65 1.65
C SER A 32 5.19 7.41 3.05
N ILE A 33 5.54 8.49 3.75
CA ILE A 33 6.02 8.46 5.14
C ILE A 33 5.09 9.32 5.96
N THR A 34 4.56 8.76 7.03
CA THR A 34 3.63 9.43 7.94
C THR A 34 4.17 9.28 9.36
N HIS A 35 4.31 10.38 10.09
CA HIS A 35 4.50 10.35 11.53
C HIS A 35 3.20 9.90 12.19
N PHE A 36 3.26 8.99 13.15
CA PHE A 36 2.09 8.52 13.88
C PHE A 36 2.29 8.66 15.40
N HIS A 37 1.18 8.90 16.07
CA HIS A 37 1.09 8.81 17.51
C HIS A 37 -0.20 8.05 17.88
N TRP A 38 -0.09 6.88 18.49
CA TRP A 38 -1.22 6.00 18.78
C TRP A 38 -1.24 5.53 20.24
N ASN A 39 -2.45 5.42 20.77
CA ASN A 39 -2.70 4.90 22.10
C ASN A 39 -3.42 3.54 22.05
N GLN A 40 -3.13 2.73 21.04
CA GLN A 40 -3.77 1.43 20.79
C GLN A 40 -2.71 0.35 20.69
N GLU A 41 -3.09 -0.90 20.96
CA GLU A 41 -2.20 -2.06 20.83
C GLU A 41 -2.16 -2.60 19.39
N GLU A 42 -3.24 -2.36 18.60
CA GLU A 42 -3.33 -2.76 17.21
C GLU A 42 -4.15 -1.76 16.38
N LEU A 43 -3.89 -1.71 15.09
CA LEU A 43 -4.73 -1.02 14.12
C LEU A 43 -5.80 -1.98 13.62
N GLU A 44 -7.02 -1.82 14.11
CA GLU A 44 -8.16 -2.58 13.65
C GLU A 44 -8.70 -2.11 12.30
N CYS A 45 -9.30 -3.03 11.55
CA CYS A 45 -9.99 -2.74 10.29
C CYS A 45 -9.14 -2.02 9.24
N VAL A 46 -7.85 -2.32 9.17
CA VAL A 46 -6.98 -1.82 8.10
C VAL A 46 -7.40 -2.46 6.78
N PRO A 47 -7.73 -1.66 5.75
CA PRO A 47 -8.13 -2.20 4.47
C PRO A 47 -6.93 -2.70 3.68
N GLY A 48 -7.12 -3.77 2.93
CA GLY A 48 -6.17 -4.22 1.93
C GLY A 48 -5.97 -3.14 0.85
N ASN A 49 -4.73 -2.72 0.63
CA ASN A 49 -4.39 -1.62 -0.27
C ASN A 49 -3.23 -1.94 -1.24
N GLY A 50 -2.73 -3.18 -1.22
CA GLY A 50 -1.60 -3.58 -2.07
C GLY A 50 -0.24 -3.04 -1.64
N GLN A 51 -0.13 -2.48 -0.43
CA GLN A 51 1.08 -1.84 0.06
C GLN A 51 1.78 -2.69 1.13
N VAL A 52 3.09 -2.79 1.03
CA VAL A 52 3.96 -3.21 2.14
C VAL A 52 4.24 -1.99 3.01
N GLY A 53 4.26 -2.18 4.32
CA GLY A 53 4.51 -1.12 5.28
C GLY A 53 5.69 -1.41 6.20
N ILE A 54 6.45 -0.38 6.58
CA ILE A 54 7.46 -0.45 7.63
C ILE A 54 7.12 0.56 8.70
N MET A 55 6.92 0.10 9.94
CA MET A 55 6.74 0.96 11.11
C MET A 55 8.03 1.01 11.91
N LEU A 56 8.42 2.20 12.32
CA LEU A 56 9.61 2.47 13.11
C LEU A 56 9.23 3.29 14.34
N SER A 57 9.73 2.90 15.53
CA SER A 57 9.63 3.74 16.73
C SER A 57 10.59 4.93 16.69
N GLY A 58 10.47 5.83 17.65
CA GLY A 58 11.44 6.90 17.87
C GLY A 58 12.85 6.39 18.27
N PRO A 59 13.85 7.29 18.29
CA PRO A 59 15.27 6.92 18.39
C PRO A 59 15.69 6.35 19.75
N GLU A 60 14.97 6.69 20.84
CA GLU A 60 15.37 6.30 22.20
C GLU A 60 15.21 4.80 22.49
N ALA A 61 14.17 4.19 21.92
CA ALA A 61 13.90 2.76 22.01
C ALA A 61 13.61 2.21 20.61
N PHE A 62 14.59 2.28 19.72
CA PHE A 62 14.43 1.91 18.32
C PHE A 62 13.99 0.46 18.14
N GLN A 63 12.79 0.32 17.61
CA GLN A 63 12.18 -0.92 17.17
C GLN A 63 11.51 -0.68 15.82
N GLY A 64 11.26 -1.74 15.09
CA GLY A 64 10.49 -1.63 13.86
C GLY A 64 10.02 -2.97 13.34
N PHE A 65 8.94 -2.89 12.57
CA PHE A 65 8.28 -4.06 11.99
C PHE A 65 7.96 -3.80 10.53
N CYS A 66 8.14 -4.84 9.71
CA CYS A 66 7.77 -4.85 8.30
C CYS A 66 6.48 -5.67 8.13
N TYR A 67 5.44 -5.05 7.59
CA TYR A 67 4.11 -5.64 7.39
C TYR A 67 3.85 -5.90 5.92
N GLY A 68 3.45 -7.12 5.60
CA GLY A 68 3.07 -7.50 4.24
C GLY A 68 1.71 -6.96 3.82
N VAL A 69 1.35 -7.28 2.59
CA VAL A 69 0.09 -6.82 1.99
C VAL A 69 -1.09 -7.55 2.60
N LEU A 70 -2.08 -6.81 3.08
CA LEU A 70 -3.36 -7.36 3.52
C LEU A 70 -4.24 -7.73 2.32
N ASP A 71 -4.78 -8.92 2.33
CA ASP A 71 -5.70 -9.45 1.31
C ASP A 71 -7.05 -8.74 1.29
N ALA A 72 -7.54 -8.44 2.47
CA ALA A 72 -8.83 -7.82 2.74
C ALA A 72 -8.67 -6.89 3.95
N LYS A 73 -9.76 -6.62 4.68
CA LYS A 73 -9.63 -5.98 5.98
C LYS A 73 -8.89 -6.90 6.94
N GLY A 74 -8.02 -6.31 7.74
CA GLY A 74 -7.30 -7.03 8.80
C GLY A 74 -7.01 -6.12 9.98
N SER A 75 -6.33 -6.64 10.98
CA SER A 75 -5.66 -5.84 12.00
C SER A 75 -4.15 -5.89 11.80
N ILE A 76 -3.48 -4.83 12.18
CA ILE A 76 -2.02 -4.74 12.20
C ILE A 76 -1.61 -4.58 13.66
N PRO A 77 -0.93 -5.57 14.26
CA PRO A 77 -0.43 -5.44 15.61
C PRO A 77 0.66 -4.37 15.67
N LEU A 78 0.58 -3.49 16.63
CA LEU A 78 1.54 -2.37 16.77
C LEU A 78 2.78 -2.75 17.56
N HIS A 79 2.80 -3.92 18.19
CA HIS A 79 3.92 -4.44 18.98
C HIS A 79 4.47 -3.45 20.02
N GLY A 80 3.59 -2.61 20.58
CA GLY A 80 3.97 -1.57 21.54
C GLY A 80 4.49 -0.27 20.92
N LEU A 81 4.49 -0.14 19.59
CA LEU A 81 4.82 1.12 18.92
C LEU A 81 3.69 2.14 19.12
N THR A 82 3.93 3.16 19.92
CA THR A 82 2.96 4.22 20.20
C THR A 82 3.27 5.52 19.46
N ASP A 83 4.53 5.73 19.10
CA ASP A 83 5.02 6.92 18.41
C ASP A 83 6.11 6.54 17.41
N GLY A 84 6.12 7.17 16.23
CA GLY A 84 7.14 6.89 15.23
C GLY A 84 6.71 7.19 13.80
N TYR A 85 7.30 6.45 12.85
CA TYR A 85 7.12 6.68 11.43
C TYR A 85 6.61 5.43 10.72
N PHE A 86 5.61 5.61 9.88
CA PHE A 86 5.06 4.57 9.03
C PHE A 86 5.40 4.86 7.57
N MET A 87 6.30 4.07 7.00
CA MET A 87 6.63 4.06 5.57
C MET A 87 5.74 3.07 4.85
N ARG A 88 5.08 3.49 3.77
CA ARG A 88 4.24 2.64 2.92
C ARG A 88 4.75 2.69 1.49
N PHE A 89 4.92 1.53 0.90
CA PHE A 89 5.45 1.37 -0.44
C PHE A 89 4.32 1.09 -1.42
N SER A 90 4.26 1.82 -2.53
CA SER A 90 3.34 1.52 -3.62
C SER A 90 3.53 0.09 -4.12
N PRO A 91 2.49 -0.55 -4.71
CA PRO A 91 2.57 -1.94 -5.18
C PRO A 91 3.81 -2.22 -6.03
N GLY A 92 4.59 -3.23 -5.65
CA GLY A 92 5.84 -3.63 -6.29
C GLY A 92 7.08 -2.80 -5.92
N THR A 93 6.92 -1.62 -5.33
CA THR A 93 8.03 -0.73 -4.99
C THR A 93 8.93 -1.29 -3.88
N PHE A 94 8.34 -1.92 -2.86
CA PHE A 94 9.10 -2.53 -1.76
C PHE A 94 10.13 -3.53 -2.28
N SER A 95 9.69 -4.50 -3.08
CA SER A 95 10.58 -5.53 -3.61
C SER A 95 11.67 -4.98 -4.52
N GLN A 96 11.38 -3.91 -5.26
CA GLN A 96 12.35 -3.25 -6.13
C GLN A 96 13.44 -2.47 -5.36
N ILE A 97 13.06 -1.84 -4.25
CA ILE A 97 13.97 -1.01 -3.46
C ILE A 97 14.73 -1.86 -2.44
N CYS A 98 14.01 -2.72 -1.72
CA CYS A 98 14.59 -3.52 -0.63
C CYS A 98 15.21 -4.83 -1.11
N ASN A 99 14.98 -5.22 -2.37
CA ASN A 99 15.41 -6.50 -2.96
C ASN A 99 14.88 -7.73 -2.19
N ILE A 100 13.70 -7.61 -1.63
CA ILE A 100 13.01 -8.65 -0.87
C ILE A 100 11.64 -8.88 -1.51
N PRO A 101 11.28 -10.12 -1.91
CA PRO A 101 9.96 -10.42 -2.43
C PRO A 101 8.86 -10.08 -1.41
N ALA A 102 7.87 -9.28 -1.81
CA ALA A 102 6.81 -8.82 -0.92
C ALA A 102 5.95 -9.96 -0.36
N ASN A 103 5.82 -11.07 -1.09
CA ASN A 103 5.08 -12.25 -0.63
C ASN A 103 5.75 -13.02 0.52
N LEU A 104 7.01 -12.72 0.84
CA LEU A 104 7.70 -13.30 2.00
C LEU A 104 7.38 -12.56 3.31
N ILE A 105 6.77 -11.38 3.21
CA ILE A 105 6.41 -10.59 4.38
C ILE A 105 4.96 -10.91 4.76
N PRO A 106 4.70 -11.51 5.94
CA PRO A 106 3.35 -11.77 6.40
C PRO A 106 2.63 -10.47 6.79
N ALA A 107 1.31 -10.49 6.71
CA ALA A 107 0.49 -9.34 7.04
C ALA A 107 0.59 -8.94 8.53
N GLU A 108 0.83 -9.91 9.40
CA GLU A 108 1.01 -9.74 10.85
C GLU A 108 2.31 -9.01 11.22
N GLY A 109 3.22 -8.92 10.26
CA GLY A 109 4.51 -8.27 10.41
C GLY A 109 5.64 -9.19 10.89
N LEU A 110 6.86 -8.75 10.60
CA LEU A 110 8.11 -9.34 11.08
C LEU A 110 8.97 -8.24 11.70
N ASP A 111 9.79 -8.57 12.71
CA ASP A 111 10.82 -7.67 13.21
C ASP A 111 11.78 -7.30 12.04
N LEU A 112 12.24 -6.06 12.00
CA LEU A 112 13.15 -5.60 10.94
C LEU A 112 14.42 -6.45 10.84
N ARG A 113 14.89 -6.95 11.97
CA ARG A 113 16.12 -7.78 12.05
C ARG A 113 15.96 -9.15 11.39
N ASP A 114 14.71 -9.60 11.20
CA ASP A 114 14.42 -10.84 10.48
C ASP A 114 14.29 -10.60 8.96
N VAL A 115 14.14 -9.35 8.54
CA VAL A 115 13.88 -8.94 7.16
C VAL A 115 15.09 -8.28 6.52
N PHE A 116 15.76 -7.39 7.25
CA PHE A 116 16.84 -6.53 6.76
C PHE A 116 18.19 -6.89 7.34
N SER A 117 19.26 -6.57 6.62
CA SER A 117 20.64 -6.70 7.12
C SER A 117 20.87 -5.75 8.31
N PRO A 118 21.85 -6.07 9.19
CA PRO A 118 22.22 -5.19 10.30
C PRO A 118 22.56 -3.76 9.84
N SER A 119 23.19 -3.61 8.67
CA SER A 119 23.52 -2.30 8.09
C SER A 119 22.25 -1.50 7.75
N GLN A 120 21.26 -2.12 7.10
CA GLN A 120 20.01 -1.47 6.74
C GLN A 120 19.19 -1.07 7.98
N VAL A 121 19.15 -1.93 9.01
CA VAL A 121 18.51 -1.61 10.29
C VAL A 121 19.17 -0.42 10.96
N GLU A 122 20.50 -0.35 10.94
CA GLU A 122 21.25 0.77 11.49
C GLU A 122 21.05 2.06 10.69
N GLU A 123 20.93 1.98 9.36
CA GLU A 123 20.59 3.12 8.51
C GLU A 123 19.21 3.68 8.87
N MET A 124 18.20 2.81 9.07
CA MET A 124 16.86 3.23 9.53
C MET A 124 16.94 3.92 10.91
N ARG A 125 17.69 3.33 11.86
CA ARG A 125 17.90 3.91 13.19
C ARG A 125 18.56 5.28 13.11
N CYS A 126 19.59 5.43 12.30
CA CYS A 126 20.27 6.70 12.09
C CYS A 126 19.35 7.74 11.44
N ALA A 127 18.51 7.34 10.48
CA ALA A 127 17.56 8.25 9.83
C ALA A 127 16.52 8.79 10.81
N ILE A 128 15.97 7.94 11.69
CA ILE A 128 15.03 8.33 12.75
C ILE A 128 15.67 9.31 13.76
N GLY A 129 16.95 9.20 14.02
CA GLY A 129 17.68 10.11 14.92
C GLY A 129 18.02 11.48 14.35
N LYS A 130 17.66 11.77 13.11
CA LYS A 130 17.92 13.08 12.48
C LYS A 130 16.90 14.14 12.93
N PRO A 131 17.23 15.45 12.82
CA PRO A 131 16.29 16.53 13.14
C PRO A 131 15.01 16.51 12.30
N ASP A 132 15.07 16.00 11.06
CA ASP A 132 13.93 15.74 10.18
C ASP A 132 13.96 14.26 9.74
N PRO A 133 13.38 13.35 10.55
CA PRO A 133 13.40 11.92 10.26
C PRO A 133 12.67 11.56 8.96
N GLY A 134 11.57 12.25 8.64
CA GLY A 134 10.79 11.99 7.43
C GLY A 134 11.62 12.18 6.16
N THR A 135 12.27 13.33 6.03
CA THR A 135 13.18 13.60 4.90
C THR A 135 14.38 12.66 4.89
N ALA A 136 14.95 12.34 6.06
CA ALA A 136 16.08 11.42 6.15
C ALA A 136 15.71 10.00 5.70
N LEU A 137 14.53 9.52 6.06
CA LEU A 137 13.99 8.22 5.59
C LEU A 137 13.77 8.22 4.08
N LEU A 138 13.24 9.30 3.50
CA LEU A 138 13.09 9.41 2.03
C LEU A 138 14.44 9.38 1.31
N GLN A 139 15.44 10.08 1.83
CA GLN A 139 16.82 10.08 1.28
C GLN A 139 17.44 8.69 1.36
N MET A 140 17.28 7.99 2.48
CA MET A 140 17.75 6.62 2.67
C MET A 140 17.10 5.67 1.64
N ILE A 141 15.78 5.73 1.46
CA ILE A 141 15.05 4.93 0.47
C ILE A 141 15.51 5.27 -0.96
N GLY A 142 15.78 6.55 -1.24
CA GLY A 142 16.36 6.99 -2.51
C GLY A 142 17.72 6.32 -2.78
N ALA A 143 18.61 6.34 -1.81
CA ALA A 143 19.93 5.68 -1.90
C ALA A 143 19.81 4.17 -2.13
N TRP A 144 18.89 3.49 -1.44
CA TRP A 144 18.64 2.06 -1.67
C TRP A 144 18.14 1.77 -3.09
N SER A 145 17.32 2.67 -3.66
CA SER A 145 16.79 2.50 -5.02
C SER A 145 17.85 2.61 -6.12
N GLU A 146 18.95 3.31 -5.83
CA GLU A 146 20.08 3.53 -6.76
C GLU A 146 21.19 2.48 -6.60
N SER A 147 21.08 1.61 -5.59
CA SER A 147 22.11 0.60 -5.30
C SER A 147 22.26 -0.41 -6.44
N PRO A 148 23.51 -0.70 -6.89
CA PRO A 148 23.78 -1.71 -7.91
C PRO A 148 23.36 -3.13 -7.52
N ASP A 149 23.16 -3.37 -6.23
CA ASP A 149 22.78 -4.67 -5.65
C ASP A 149 21.29 -5.01 -5.81
N SER A 150 20.54 -4.16 -6.49
CA SER A 150 19.14 -4.41 -6.87
C SER A 150 19.09 -5.58 -7.88
N ARG A 151 19.09 -6.81 -7.36
CA ARG A 151 19.16 -8.08 -8.12
C ARG A 151 17.84 -8.47 -8.78
N THR A 152 16.80 -7.69 -8.61
CA THR A 152 15.57 -7.93 -9.35
C THR A 152 15.89 -7.86 -10.84
N CYS A 153 15.65 -8.95 -11.56
CA CYS A 153 15.83 -8.98 -13.00
C CYS A 153 15.14 -7.75 -13.61
N SER A 154 15.87 -6.95 -14.38
CA SER A 154 15.35 -5.72 -14.99
C SER A 154 14.02 -5.96 -15.74
N ARG A 155 13.88 -7.17 -16.29
CA ARG A 155 12.69 -7.64 -17.01
C ARG A 155 11.47 -7.83 -16.09
N GLU A 156 11.66 -8.43 -14.92
CA GLU A 156 10.58 -8.61 -13.94
C GLU A 156 10.14 -7.27 -13.35
N ARG A 157 11.11 -6.40 -13.07
CA ARG A 157 10.84 -5.03 -12.62
C ARG A 157 9.99 -4.27 -13.63
N SER A 158 10.39 -4.26 -14.91
CA SER A 158 9.62 -3.61 -15.97
C SER A 158 8.21 -4.19 -16.11
N LEU A 159 8.08 -5.52 -16.02
CA LEU A 159 6.76 -6.17 -16.06
C LEU A 159 5.87 -5.75 -14.88
N VAL A 160 6.39 -5.72 -13.67
CA VAL A 160 5.63 -5.28 -12.48
C VAL A 160 5.21 -3.81 -12.63
N GLU A 161 6.11 -2.93 -13.06
CA GLU A 161 5.82 -1.52 -13.32
C GLU A 161 4.73 -1.37 -14.38
N GLU A 162 4.83 -2.06 -15.51
CA GLU A 162 3.83 -2.03 -16.58
C GLU A 162 2.47 -2.55 -16.11
N VAL A 163 2.44 -3.71 -15.44
CA VAL A 163 1.18 -4.31 -14.94
C VAL A 163 0.52 -3.42 -13.89
N THR A 164 1.28 -2.91 -12.93
CA THR A 164 0.74 -2.04 -11.87
C THR A 164 0.25 -0.72 -12.46
N GLN A 165 0.95 -0.15 -13.43
CA GLN A 165 0.51 1.05 -14.15
C GLN A 165 -0.79 0.80 -14.93
N LEU A 166 -0.89 -0.30 -15.68
CA LEU A 166 -2.11 -0.67 -16.43
C LEU A 166 -3.31 -0.85 -15.50
N ILE A 167 -3.12 -1.52 -14.36
CA ILE A 167 -4.18 -1.70 -13.36
C ILE A 167 -4.62 -0.34 -12.80
N TRP A 168 -3.67 0.55 -12.53
CA TRP A 168 -3.94 1.88 -12.00
C TRP A 168 -4.67 2.77 -13.02
N GLU A 169 -4.19 2.85 -14.26
CA GLU A 169 -4.82 3.62 -15.34
C GLU A 169 -6.27 3.19 -15.62
N ARG A 170 -6.54 1.90 -15.46
CA ARG A 170 -7.87 1.31 -15.60
C ARG A 170 -8.67 1.29 -14.29
N GLN A 171 -8.16 1.94 -13.24
CA GLN A 171 -8.82 2.00 -11.92
C GLN A 171 -9.20 0.62 -11.37
N GLY A 172 -8.38 -0.40 -11.65
CA GLY A 172 -8.66 -1.79 -11.30
C GLY A 172 -9.69 -2.50 -12.19
N ASN A 173 -10.24 -1.83 -13.20
CA ASN A 173 -11.19 -2.42 -14.15
C ASN A 173 -10.45 -2.95 -15.39
N ILE A 174 -9.62 -3.95 -15.19
CA ILE A 174 -8.87 -4.66 -16.24
C ILE A 174 -8.87 -6.16 -15.95
N ARG A 175 -8.99 -6.98 -16.98
CA ARG A 175 -8.94 -8.43 -16.86
C ARG A 175 -7.50 -8.92 -17.02
N VAL A 176 -7.18 -10.06 -16.40
CA VAL A 176 -5.84 -10.68 -16.54
C VAL A 176 -5.50 -10.97 -18.00
N ARG A 177 -6.50 -11.35 -18.82
CA ARG A 177 -6.33 -11.55 -20.25
C ARG A 177 -5.89 -10.27 -20.98
N ASP A 178 -6.44 -9.13 -20.60
CA ASP A 178 -6.05 -7.84 -21.19
C ASP A 178 -4.61 -7.47 -20.80
N LEU A 179 -4.13 -7.91 -19.64
CA LEU A 179 -2.73 -7.79 -19.23
C LEU A 179 -1.82 -8.66 -20.10
N GLU A 180 -2.23 -9.92 -20.41
CA GLU A 180 -1.47 -10.80 -21.32
C GLU A 180 -1.30 -10.15 -22.70
N GLU A 181 -2.40 -9.65 -23.28
CA GLU A 181 -2.40 -9.01 -24.58
C GLU A 181 -1.51 -7.76 -24.64
N LYS A 182 -1.43 -7.01 -23.53
CA LYS A 182 -0.65 -5.77 -23.48
C LYS A 182 0.83 -6.00 -23.19
N THR A 183 1.13 -6.89 -22.26
CA THR A 183 2.51 -7.14 -21.81
C THR A 183 3.22 -8.22 -22.64
N MET A 184 2.47 -8.97 -23.46
CA MET A 184 2.97 -10.13 -24.24
C MET A 184 3.53 -11.25 -23.38
N TYR A 185 3.17 -11.29 -22.10
CA TYR A 185 3.52 -12.38 -21.17
C TYR A 185 2.30 -13.23 -20.85
N SER A 186 2.51 -14.53 -20.60
CA SER A 186 1.43 -15.42 -20.20
C SER A 186 0.86 -15.05 -18.83
N SER A 187 -0.45 -15.29 -18.62
CA SER A 187 -1.15 -15.09 -17.36
C SER A 187 -0.44 -15.75 -16.17
N ARG A 188 0.07 -16.96 -16.38
CA ARG A 188 0.82 -17.70 -15.35
C ARG A 188 2.09 -16.95 -14.93
N TYR A 189 2.84 -16.41 -15.88
CA TYR A 189 4.06 -15.66 -15.60
C TYR A 189 3.75 -14.34 -14.91
N ILE A 190 2.75 -13.58 -15.40
CA ILE A 190 2.27 -12.35 -14.76
C ILE A 190 1.85 -12.62 -13.32
N GLN A 191 1.06 -13.68 -13.08
CA GLN A 191 0.61 -14.03 -11.73
C GLN A 191 1.79 -14.38 -10.80
N SER A 192 2.77 -15.13 -11.30
CA SER A 192 3.96 -15.50 -10.53
C SER A 192 4.79 -14.29 -10.15
N VAL A 193 5.14 -13.44 -11.13
CA VAL A 193 6.01 -12.28 -10.91
C VAL A 193 5.30 -11.22 -10.06
N VAL A 194 4.08 -10.86 -10.39
CA VAL A 194 3.30 -9.87 -9.62
C VAL A 194 2.99 -10.40 -8.22
N GLY A 195 2.60 -11.67 -8.10
CA GLY A 195 2.37 -12.30 -6.79
C GLY A 195 3.59 -12.22 -5.89
N SER A 196 4.79 -12.50 -6.43
CA SER A 196 6.04 -12.40 -5.68
C SER A 196 6.39 -10.94 -5.33
N GLN A 197 6.40 -10.06 -6.31
CA GLN A 197 6.93 -8.70 -6.17
C GLN A 197 5.96 -7.71 -5.51
N VAL A 198 4.64 -7.93 -5.66
CA VAL A 198 3.60 -7.07 -5.06
C VAL A 198 3.06 -7.69 -3.76
N GLY A 199 3.16 -9.01 -3.60
CA GLY A 199 2.62 -9.74 -2.45
C GLY A 199 1.18 -10.22 -2.63
N VAL A 200 0.50 -9.82 -3.72
CA VAL A 200 -0.86 -10.27 -4.06
C VAL A 200 -1.00 -10.54 -5.55
N ALA A 201 -1.92 -11.42 -5.92
CA ALA A 201 -2.20 -11.71 -7.32
C ALA A 201 -2.79 -10.48 -8.07
N PRO A 202 -2.56 -10.35 -9.40
CA PRO A 202 -3.07 -9.23 -10.20
C PRO A 202 -4.57 -8.96 -10.04
N LYS A 203 -5.39 -10.03 -10.02
CA LYS A 203 -6.84 -9.91 -9.82
C LYS A 203 -7.19 -9.28 -8.48
N GLN A 204 -6.43 -9.60 -7.45
CA GLN A 204 -6.62 -9.07 -6.11
C GLN A 204 -6.17 -7.61 -6.02
N LEU A 205 -5.02 -7.27 -6.63
CA LEU A 205 -4.58 -5.88 -6.76
C LEU A 205 -5.64 -5.04 -7.49
N CYS A 206 -6.24 -5.55 -8.57
CA CYS A 206 -7.35 -4.88 -9.26
C CYS A 206 -8.52 -4.57 -8.30
N ALA A 207 -8.91 -5.53 -7.46
CA ALA A 207 -10.00 -5.34 -6.50
C ALA A 207 -9.62 -4.31 -5.42
N GLN A 208 -8.39 -4.32 -4.93
CA GLN A 208 -7.89 -3.34 -3.97
C GLN A 208 -7.86 -1.92 -4.57
N ILE A 209 -7.40 -1.78 -5.81
CA ILE A 209 -7.39 -0.48 -6.51
C ILE A 209 -8.84 0.02 -6.73
N ARG A 210 -9.77 -0.84 -7.18
CA ARG A 210 -11.19 -0.44 -7.28
C ARG A 210 -11.76 0.03 -5.95
N PHE A 211 -11.42 -0.67 -4.86
CA PHE A 211 -11.85 -0.27 -3.53
C PHE A 211 -11.28 1.11 -3.14
N GLN A 212 -10.01 1.40 -3.41
CA GLN A 212 -9.40 2.70 -3.16
C GLN A 212 -10.08 3.82 -3.99
N GLN A 213 -10.40 3.53 -5.25
CA GLN A 213 -11.17 4.46 -6.09
C GLN A 213 -12.59 4.69 -5.56
N ALA A 214 -13.22 3.65 -5.00
CA ALA A 214 -14.54 3.81 -4.35
C ALA A 214 -14.46 4.76 -3.15
N LEU A 215 -13.46 4.62 -2.29
CA LEU A 215 -13.22 5.53 -1.16
C LEU A 215 -13.05 6.98 -1.65
N PHE A 216 -12.22 7.16 -2.69
CA PHE A 216 -12.02 8.48 -3.30
C PHE A 216 -13.33 9.09 -3.79
N LEU A 217 -14.12 8.34 -4.56
CA LEU A 217 -15.39 8.83 -5.11
C LEU A 217 -16.39 9.19 -4.01
N LEU A 218 -16.52 8.36 -2.98
CA LEU A 218 -17.41 8.59 -1.86
C LEU A 218 -17.02 9.79 -1.01
N CYS A 219 -15.71 10.00 -0.79
CA CYS A 219 -15.20 11.17 -0.07
C CYS A 219 -15.32 12.46 -0.88
N ARG A 220 -15.01 12.39 -2.18
CA ARG A 220 -14.93 13.59 -3.04
C ARG A 220 -16.29 14.08 -3.50
N TYR A 221 -17.24 13.16 -3.65
CA TYR A 221 -18.58 13.43 -4.17
C TYR A 221 -19.64 12.91 -3.21
N PRO A 222 -19.96 13.63 -2.10
CA PRO A 222 -20.89 13.13 -1.07
C PRO A 222 -22.31 12.80 -1.61
N GLN A 223 -22.70 13.40 -2.73
CA GLN A 223 -24.01 13.16 -3.36
C GLN A 223 -24.02 12.01 -4.39
N ILE A 224 -22.88 11.37 -4.64
CA ILE A 224 -22.81 10.26 -5.59
C ILE A 224 -23.60 9.07 -5.05
N THR A 225 -24.44 8.45 -5.89
CA THR A 225 -25.15 7.25 -5.50
C THR A 225 -24.26 6.01 -5.57
N LEU A 226 -24.54 5.02 -4.74
CA LEU A 226 -23.77 3.77 -4.75
C LEU A 226 -23.91 3.02 -6.09
N SER A 227 -25.03 3.17 -6.80
CA SER A 227 -25.22 2.64 -8.16
C SER A 227 -24.27 3.32 -9.15
N GLN A 228 -24.12 4.65 -9.07
CA GLN A 228 -23.17 5.38 -9.90
C GLN A 228 -21.73 4.96 -9.63
N VAL A 229 -21.34 4.81 -8.35
CA VAL A 229 -19.99 4.29 -7.99
C VAL A 229 -19.79 2.91 -8.59
N ALA A 230 -20.76 2.00 -8.45
CA ALA A 230 -20.68 0.65 -9.02
C ALA A 230 -20.49 0.70 -10.55
N GLN A 231 -21.24 1.54 -11.25
CA GLN A 231 -21.14 1.71 -12.70
C GLN A 231 -19.76 2.29 -13.11
N ILE A 232 -19.29 3.35 -12.47
CA ILE A 232 -18.01 4.00 -12.77
C ILE A 232 -16.87 3.01 -12.61
N LEU A 233 -16.89 2.18 -11.56
CA LEU A 233 -15.84 1.23 -11.25
C LEU A 233 -16.00 -0.13 -11.95
N GLY A 234 -16.99 -0.28 -12.84
CA GLY A 234 -17.17 -1.48 -13.65
C GLY A 234 -17.69 -2.70 -12.90
N TYR A 235 -18.41 -2.52 -11.79
CA TYR A 235 -19.13 -3.61 -11.13
C TYR A 235 -20.40 -3.98 -11.91
N SER A 236 -20.78 -5.25 -11.86
CA SER A 236 -22.02 -5.73 -12.50
C SER A 236 -23.27 -5.04 -11.96
N ASP A 237 -23.29 -4.76 -10.67
CA ASP A 237 -24.40 -4.15 -9.96
C ASP A 237 -23.95 -3.57 -8.61
N GLN A 238 -24.84 -2.79 -7.98
CA GLN A 238 -24.60 -2.19 -6.66
C GLN A 238 -24.40 -3.24 -5.56
N ALA A 239 -25.03 -4.39 -5.65
CA ALA A 239 -24.92 -5.43 -4.63
C ALA A 239 -23.53 -6.08 -4.65
N HIS A 240 -22.98 -6.31 -5.85
CA HIS A 240 -21.60 -6.77 -6.03
C HIS A 240 -20.60 -5.75 -5.47
N PHE A 241 -20.75 -4.48 -5.83
CA PHE A 241 -19.96 -3.39 -5.25
C PHE A 241 -20.03 -3.37 -3.72
N SER A 242 -21.22 -3.42 -3.15
CA SER A 242 -21.43 -3.34 -1.70
C SER A 242 -20.80 -4.51 -0.95
N ARG A 243 -20.86 -5.74 -1.52
CA ARG A 243 -20.18 -6.91 -0.95
C ARG A 243 -18.66 -6.76 -0.98
N GLU A 244 -18.09 -6.34 -2.11
CA GLU A 244 -16.64 -6.15 -2.24
C GLU A 244 -16.16 -5.00 -1.33
N PHE A 245 -16.87 -3.89 -1.28
CA PHE A 245 -16.55 -2.78 -0.38
C PHE A 245 -16.54 -3.22 1.10
N LYS A 246 -17.58 -3.97 1.54
CA LYS A 246 -17.65 -4.49 2.91
C LYS A 246 -16.55 -5.50 3.21
N ARG A 247 -16.11 -6.29 2.22
CA ARG A 247 -14.98 -7.22 2.38
C ARG A 247 -13.69 -6.48 2.74
N PHE A 248 -13.42 -5.33 2.10
CA PHE A 248 -12.20 -4.55 2.34
C PHE A 248 -12.30 -3.61 3.54
N SER A 249 -13.48 -3.04 3.80
CA SER A 249 -13.66 -2.02 4.84
C SER A 249 -14.23 -2.55 6.16
N GLY A 250 -14.86 -3.72 6.12
CA GLY A 250 -15.62 -4.25 7.25
C GLY A 250 -17.00 -3.65 7.43
N ILE A 251 -17.30 -2.49 6.82
CA ILE A 251 -18.58 -1.79 6.91
C ILE A 251 -19.22 -1.66 5.54
N SER A 252 -20.55 -1.45 5.47
CA SER A 252 -21.20 -1.21 4.20
C SER A 252 -20.88 0.18 3.65
N PRO A 253 -20.86 0.38 2.31
CA PRO A 253 -20.65 1.70 1.72
C PRO A 253 -21.73 2.71 2.12
N THR A 254 -22.96 2.26 2.43
CA THR A 254 -24.03 3.12 2.95
C THR A 254 -23.70 3.70 4.33
N ILE A 255 -23.08 2.91 5.21
CA ILE A 255 -22.62 3.37 6.54
C ILE A 255 -21.45 4.33 6.37
N TYR A 256 -20.52 4.02 5.45
CA TYR A 256 -19.36 4.86 5.17
C TYR A 256 -19.77 6.24 4.65
N GLN A 257 -20.74 6.31 3.74
CA GLN A 257 -21.20 7.57 3.11
C GLN A 257 -21.98 8.49 4.08
N LYS A 258 -22.54 7.95 5.16
CA LYS A 258 -23.28 8.73 6.17
C LYS A 258 -22.40 9.37 7.25
N LYS A 259 -21.12 9.02 7.29
CA LYS A 259 -20.12 9.59 8.21
C LYS A 259 -19.43 10.79 7.59
#